data_5ea00efe4bc500463038fc3e9f3d316d
#
_entry.id   5ea00efe4bc500463038fc3e9f3d316d
#
_cell.length_a   1.000
_cell.length_b   1.000
_cell.length_c   1.000
_cell.angle_alpha   90.00
_cell.angle_beta   90.00
_cell.angle_gamma   90.00
#
_symmetry.space_group_name_H-M   'P 1'
#
loop_
_entity.id
_entity.type
_entity.pdbx_description
1 polymer ?
#
loop_
_entity_poly.entity_id
_entity_poly.type
_entity_poly.pdbx_seq_one_letter_code
_entity_poly.pdbx_strand_id
1 'polypeptide(L)'
;MTPFKPAPLTQPHSVGRNNSEASATSVGREADLLGEATLRTRRGAADATSSPRAGSARADKDQPLSNDIRYLGRLLGDVVREQEGDAVFDVVETIRQTAVRFRREDDSSAAQTLDRKLRSLSPEQTVSVVRAFSYFSHLANIAEDRHRNRRHRIHALAGSAAQSGTIAYALERLMEANAAATPVLQQFFNDALIVPVLTAHPTEVQRKSILDAQHDIARLLAERDQPQTERERAHNEAMLRARVTSLWQTRMLRDARLTVADEIENALSYYRATFLEEIPALYADIEAALAEHGLDARLPAFFQMGSWIGGDRDGNPNVTAATLEEAITRQAAVIFEHYLEQVHKLGAELSVSNLLTGASEAVKELAAASPDQSLHRVDEPYRRALIGIYTRLAASSRVRLGEGAVPLRSAGRGAAPLRAQPYENADAFARDLHVLIDSLAEHHGASLASPRLSPLARAAEVFGFHLASIDLRQSSDIHEAVIAELLKRAGVEEDYAALPEADKLRVLLAELAQPRLLRSPYLDYSELVKSELGVL
;
A
#
# COMPACT_ATOMS: atom_id res chain seq x y z
N MET A 1 13.37 -19.12 35.61
CA MET A 1 13.99 -19.32 34.29
C MET A 1 13.98 -20.81 33.99
N THR A 2 12.96 -21.28 33.29
CA THR A 2 12.81 -22.65 32.81
C THR A 2 13.11 -22.66 31.31
N PRO A 3 13.88 -23.61 30.77
CA PRO A 3 14.28 -23.62 29.38
C PRO A 3 13.13 -24.06 28.48
N PHE A 4 12.94 -23.31 27.42
CA PHE A 4 11.99 -23.56 26.32
C PHE A 4 12.42 -24.82 25.54
N LYS A 5 11.52 -25.78 25.40
CA LYS A 5 11.69 -26.94 24.51
C LYS A 5 11.08 -26.61 23.14
N PRO A 6 11.82 -26.71 22.04
CA PRO A 6 11.22 -26.52 20.70
C PRO A 6 10.39 -27.74 20.30
N ALA A 7 9.26 -27.47 19.63
CA ALA A 7 8.41 -28.49 19.00
C ALA A 7 9.07 -29.08 17.74
N PRO A 8 8.76 -30.33 17.36
CA PRO A 8 9.40 -30.98 16.23
C PRO A 8 8.91 -30.41 14.88
N LEU A 9 9.89 -30.10 14.02
CA LEU A 9 9.69 -29.68 12.63
C LEU A 9 9.14 -30.83 11.79
N THR A 10 8.00 -30.66 11.18
CA THR A 10 7.47 -31.51 10.12
C THR A 10 8.26 -31.32 8.82
N GLN A 11 8.65 -32.40 8.17
CA GLN A 11 9.42 -32.40 6.93
C GLN A 11 8.67 -31.72 5.77
N PRO A 12 9.36 -31.01 4.87
CA PRO A 12 8.77 -30.44 3.68
C PRO A 12 8.58 -31.51 2.59
N HIS A 13 7.38 -31.56 2.02
CA HIS A 13 7.10 -32.32 0.81
C HIS A 13 7.81 -31.68 -0.40
N SER A 14 8.50 -32.51 -1.17
CA SER A 14 9.14 -32.18 -2.43
C SER A 14 8.13 -31.61 -3.44
N VAL A 15 8.31 -30.34 -3.85
CA VAL A 15 7.58 -29.73 -4.97
C VAL A 15 8.40 -29.93 -6.24
N GLY A 16 7.87 -30.78 -7.14
CA GLY A 16 8.43 -31.05 -8.45
C GLY A 16 8.36 -29.82 -9.35
N ARG A 17 9.39 -29.65 -10.16
CA ARG A 17 9.50 -28.66 -11.23
C ARG A 17 8.33 -28.80 -12.24
N ASN A 18 7.54 -27.73 -12.40
CA ASN A 18 6.79 -27.47 -13.63
C ASN A 18 6.68 -25.94 -13.81
N ASN A 19 7.69 -25.38 -14.44
CA ASN A 19 7.73 -23.98 -14.88
C ASN A 19 7.51 -23.92 -16.40
N SER A 20 6.28 -24.14 -16.88
CA SER A 20 5.93 -23.80 -18.27
C SER A 20 4.43 -23.55 -18.53
N GLU A 21 3.57 -23.59 -17.52
CA GLU A 21 2.12 -23.39 -17.71
C GLU A 21 1.54 -22.08 -17.12
N ALA A 22 2.32 -21.28 -16.42
CA ALA A 22 1.82 -20.08 -15.77
C ALA A 22 1.53 -18.89 -16.72
N SER A 23 2.10 -18.91 -17.95
CA SER A 23 1.92 -17.81 -18.91
C SER A 23 0.62 -17.92 -19.72
N ALA A 24 0.01 -19.12 -19.82
CA ALA A 24 -1.22 -19.32 -20.59
C ALA A 24 -2.50 -19.08 -19.76
N THR A 25 -2.41 -19.09 -18.45
CA THR A 25 -3.58 -18.95 -17.55
C THR A 25 -3.96 -17.52 -17.24
N SER A 26 -3.05 -16.54 -17.37
CA SER A 26 -3.37 -15.13 -17.17
C SER A 26 -4.20 -14.55 -18.33
N VAL A 27 -3.85 -14.91 -19.57
CA VAL A 27 -4.60 -14.49 -20.76
C VAL A 27 -6.01 -15.12 -20.80
N GLY A 28 -6.16 -16.31 -20.24
CA GLY A 28 -7.46 -16.98 -20.11
C GLY A 28 -8.39 -16.33 -19.08
N ARG A 29 -7.85 -15.78 -17.99
CA ARG A 29 -8.65 -15.10 -16.95
C ARG A 29 -9.12 -13.71 -17.36
N GLU A 30 -8.29 -12.93 -18.05
CA GLU A 30 -8.71 -11.62 -18.60
C GLU A 30 -9.78 -11.77 -19.69
N ALA A 31 -9.71 -12.83 -20.50
CA ALA A 31 -10.77 -13.13 -21.46
C ALA A 31 -12.07 -13.61 -20.80
N ASP A 32 -12.02 -14.22 -19.61
CA ASP A 32 -13.18 -14.61 -18.81
C ASP A 32 -13.87 -13.42 -18.13
N LEU A 33 -13.14 -12.36 -17.74
CA LEU A 33 -13.73 -11.16 -17.14
C LEU A 33 -14.60 -10.37 -18.14
N LEU A 34 -14.25 -10.35 -19.42
CA LEU A 34 -15.13 -9.82 -20.48
C LEU A 34 -16.41 -10.66 -20.66
N GLY A 35 -16.40 -11.92 -20.22
CA GLY A 35 -17.53 -12.85 -20.28
C GLY A 35 -18.33 -12.94 -18.98
N GLU A 36 -17.71 -12.79 -17.82
CA GLU A 36 -18.39 -13.00 -16.52
C GLU A 36 -19.39 -11.91 -16.14
N ALA A 37 -19.18 -10.65 -16.54
CA ALA A 37 -20.21 -9.61 -16.39
C ALA A 37 -21.50 -9.96 -17.14
N THR A 38 -21.46 -10.95 -18.03
CA THR A 38 -22.60 -11.42 -18.82
C THR A 38 -22.94 -12.91 -18.64
N LEU A 39 -22.08 -13.73 -18.06
CA LEU A 39 -22.28 -15.18 -17.90
C LEU A 39 -22.95 -15.57 -16.56
N ARG A 40 -22.98 -14.69 -15.57
CA ARG A 40 -23.73 -14.96 -14.33
C ARG A 40 -25.24 -15.02 -14.51
N THR A 41 -25.78 -14.67 -15.66
CA THR A 41 -27.23 -14.77 -15.94
C THR A 41 -27.70 -16.12 -16.51
N ARG A 42 -26.81 -17.08 -16.84
CA ARG A 42 -27.24 -18.33 -17.50
C ARG A 42 -26.91 -19.66 -16.80
N ARG A 43 -26.26 -19.67 -15.63
CA ARG A 43 -26.05 -20.92 -14.87
C ARG A 43 -27.20 -21.25 -13.90
N GLY A 44 -28.36 -20.61 -14.04
CA GLY A 44 -29.57 -20.82 -13.25
C GLY A 44 -30.72 -21.54 -13.93
N ALA A 45 -30.49 -22.22 -15.07
CA ALA A 45 -31.57 -22.89 -15.81
C ALA A 45 -31.47 -24.43 -15.76
N ALA A 46 -31.20 -24.99 -14.57
CA ALA A 46 -31.38 -26.40 -14.26
C ALA A 46 -31.63 -26.55 -12.77
N ASP A 47 -32.74 -26.00 -12.29
CA ASP A 47 -33.59 -26.50 -11.21
C ASP A 47 -34.82 -25.59 -11.16
N ALA A 48 -35.91 -26.12 -11.71
CA ALA A 48 -37.19 -25.43 -11.80
C ALA A 48 -37.95 -25.59 -10.49
N THR A 49 -37.69 -24.71 -9.52
CA THR A 49 -38.68 -24.27 -8.52
C THR A 49 -38.09 -23.15 -7.64
N SER A 50 -37.81 -21.97 -8.18
CA SER A 50 -37.57 -20.79 -7.36
C SER A 50 -38.21 -19.55 -8.01
N SER A 51 -38.91 -18.80 -7.17
CA SER A 51 -39.75 -17.62 -7.46
C SER A 51 -39.11 -16.62 -8.47
N PRO A 52 -39.93 -15.97 -9.34
CA PRO A 52 -39.51 -14.98 -10.34
C PRO A 52 -38.86 -13.69 -9.79
N ARG A 53 -38.87 -13.49 -8.45
CA ARG A 53 -38.38 -12.28 -7.79
C ARG A 53 -36.86 -12.18 -7.61
N ALA A 54 -36.12 -13.29 -7.61
CA ALA A 54 -34.67 -13.27 -7.33
C ALA A 54 -33.82 -12.83 -8.54
N GLY A 55 -34.27 -13.08 -9.76
CA GLY A 55 -33.54 -12.71 -10.99
C GLY A 55 -33.62 -11.22 -11.31
N SER A 56 -34.75 -10.57 -11.09
CA SER A 56 -34.92 -9.13 -11.32
C SER A 56 -34.15 -8.28 -10.29
N ALA A 57 -34.14 -8.70 -9.04
CA ALA A 57 -33.43 -7.99 -7.97
C ALA A 57 -31.89 -8.06 -8.12
N ARG A 58 -31.35 -9.09 -8.78
CA ARG A 58 -29.92 -9.22 -9.06
C ARG A 58 -29.49 -8.36 -10.26
N ALA A 59 -30.29 -8.34 -11.33
CA ALA A 59 -30.07 -7.49 -12.50
C ALA A 59 -30.13 -5.99 -12.11
N ASP A 60 -30.99 -5.61 -11.19
CA ASP A 60 -31.12 -4.22 -10.70
C ASP A 60 -29.92 -3.77 -9.86
N LYS A 61 -29.32 -4.70 -9.11
CA LYS A 61 -28.14 -4.42 -8.26
C LYS A 61 -26.86 -4.16 -9.06
N ASP A 62 -26.68 -4.78 -10.22
CA ASP A 62 -25.48 -4.67 -11.05
C ASP A 62 -25.66 -3.65 -12.22
N GLN A 63 -26.85 -3.03 -12.31
CA GLN A 63 -27.13 -2.00 -13.30
C GLN A 63 -26.18 -0.79 -13.24
N PRO A 64 -25.80 -0.25 -12.05
CA PRO A 64 -24.84 0.83 -11.97
C PRO A 64 -23.46 0.47 -12.54
N LEU A 65 -22.97 -0.75 -12.27
CA LEU A 65 -21.72 -1.25 -12.86
C LEU A 65 -21.80 -1.29 -14.40
N SER A 66 -22.88 -1.87 -14.92
CA SER A 66 -23.09 -1.92 -16.38
C SER A 66 -23.15 -0.52 -17.00
N ASN A 67 -23.71 0.44 -16.31
CA ASN A 67 -23.77 1.83 -16.77
C ASN A 67 -22.39 2.50 -16.79
N ASP A 68 -21.59 2.29 -15.73
CA ASP A 68 -20.24 2.82 -15.65
C ASP A 68 -19.32 2.23 -16.74
N ILE A 69 -19.35 0.91 -16.92
CA ILE A 69 -18.58 0.24 -18.00
C ILE A 69 -18.99 0.74 -19.38
N ARG A 70 -20.28 0.89 -19.63
CA ARG A 70 -20.77 1.44 -20.92
C ARG A 70 -20.36 2.90 -21.12
N TYR A 71 -20.42 3.70 -20.07
CA TYR A 71 -20.03 5.11 -20.12
C TYR A 71 -18.53 5.25 -20.43
N LEU A 72 -17.66 4.57 -19.65
CA LEU A 72 -16.22 4.59 -19.86
C LEU A 72 -15.82 3.99 -21.21
N GLY A 73 -16.47 2.90 -21.62
CA GLY A 73 -16.25 2.27 -22.93
C GLY A 73 -16.61 3.18 -24.10
N ARG A 74 -17.70 3.95 -23.99
CA ARG A 74 -18.09 4.96 -24.99
C ARG A 74 -17.06 6.09 -25.04
N LEU A 75 -16.67 6.59 -23.87
CA LEU A 75 -15.69 7.66 -23.76
C LEU A 75 -14.33 7.26 -24.39
N LEU A 76 -13.87 6.03 -24.11
CA LEU A 76 -12.68 5.47 -24.76
C LEU A 76 -12.88 5.34 -26.29
N GLY A 77 -14.04 4.87 -26.74
CA GLY A 77 -14.36 4.76 -28.17
C GLY A 77 -14.31 6.11 -28.88
N ASP A 78 -14.85 7.16 -28.26
CA ASP A 78 -14.78 8.54 -28.79
C ASP A 78 -13.34 9.04 -28.89
N VAL A 79 -12.51 8.75 -27.86
CA VAL A 79 -11.09 9.09 -27.86
C VAL A 79 -10.33 8.33 -28.95
N VAL A 80 -10.58 7.02 -29.11
CA VAL A 80 -9.96 6.22 -30.20
C VAL A 80 -10.32 6.78 -31.57
N ARG A 81 -11.59 7.13 -31.79
CA ARG A 81 -12.05 7.74 -33.05
C ARG A 81 -11.37 9.08 -33.33
N GLU A 82 -11.26 9.92 -32.32
CA GLU A 82 -10.64 11.25 -32.43
C GLU A 82 -9.13 11.16 -32.69
N GLN A 83 -8.45 10.20 -32.08
CA GLN A 83 -6.98 10.08 -32.12
C GLN A 83 -6.47 9.23 -33.32
N GLU A 84 -7.20 8.19 -33.70
CA GLU A 84 -6.77 7.19 -34.70
C GLU A 84 -7.65 7.20 -35.96
N GLY A 85 -8.79 7.92 -35.93
CA GLY A 85 -9.76 8.03 -37.02
C GLY A 85 -10.82 6.92 -37.04
N ASP A 86 -11.87 7.13 -37.87
CA ASP A 86 -13.00 6.22 -37.97
C ASP A 86 -12.61 4.81 -38.40
N ALA A 87 -11.65 4.67 -39.31
CA ALA A 87 -11.23 3.36 -39.81
C ALA A 87 -10.68 2.42 -38.70
N VAL A 88 -9.90 2.95 -37.79
CA VAL A 88 -9.36 2.18 -36.65
C VAL A 88 -10.47 1.91 -35.64
N PHE A 89 -11.31 2.90 -35.35
CA PHE A 89 -12.47 2.72 -34.48
C PHE A 89 -13.40 1.61 -34.97
N ASP A 90 -13.72 1.58 -36.27
CA ASP A 90 -14.61 0.57 -36.87
C ASP A 90 -14.01 -0.84 -36.77
N VAL A 91 -12.68 -0.96 -36.90
CA VAL A 91 -11.98 -2.23 -36.69
C VAL A 91 -12.13 -2.70 -35.25
N VAL A 92 -11.84 -1.84 -34.27
CA VAL A 92 -11.97 -2.15 -32.84
C VAL A 92 -13.41 -2.53 -32.49
N GLU A 93 -14.38 -1.76 -32.95
CA GLU A 93 -15.81 -2.00 -32.68
C GLU A 93 -16.32 -3.29 -33.35
N THR A 94 -15.88 -3.58 -34.56
CA THR A 94 -16.22 -4.84 -35.25
C THR A 94 -15.68 -6.05 -34.47
N ILE A 95 -14.42 -5.98 -34.00
CA ILE A 95 -13.81 -7.05 -33.18
C ILE A 95 -14.58 -7.22 -31.91
N ARG A 96 -14.89 -6.12 -31.20
CA ARG A 96 -15.66 -6.13 -29.96
C ARG A 96 -17.03 -6.78 -30.14
N GLN A 97 -17.80 -6.34 -31.14
CA GLN A 97 -19.13 -6.87 -31.39
C GLN A 97 -19.11 -8.35 -31.80
N THR A 98 -18.13 -8.75 -32.62
CA THR A 98 -17.97 -10.14 -33.03
C THR A 98 -17.58 -11.04 -31.85
N ALA A 99 -16.66 -10.56 -30.97
CA ALA A 99 -16.27 -11.28 -29.76
C ALA A 99 -17.45 -11.44 -28.78
N VAL A 100 -18.30 -10.40 -28.63
CA VAL A 100 -19.51 -10.47 -27.80
C VAL A 100 -20.52 -11.48 -28.35
N ARG A 101 -20.75 -11.52 -29.69
CA ARG A 101 -21.64 -12.52 -30.29
C ARG A 101 -21.11 -13.93 -30.11
N PHE A 102 -19.83 -14.16 -30.38
CA PHE A 102 -19.19 -15.45 -30.17
C PHE A 102 -19.40 -15.95 -28.73
N ARG A 103 -19.17 -15.10 -27.74
CA ARG A 103 -19.27 -15.47 -26.30
C ARG A 103 -20.71 -15.64 -25.81
N ARG A 104 -21.67 -14.83 -26.30
CA ARG A 104 -23.07 -14.85 -25.81
C ARG A 104 -23.92 -15.88 -26.51
N GLU A 105 -23.70 -16.08 -27.80
CA GLU A 105 -24.59 -16.87 -28.68
C GLU A 105 -23.97 -18.21 -29.03
N ASP A 106 -22.74 -18.50 -28.53
CA ASP A 106 -21.95 -19.69 -28.90
C ASP A 106 -21.84 -19.88 -30.42
N ASP A 107 -21.78 -18.75 -31.13
CA ASP A 107 -21.79 -18.69 -32.57
C ASP A 107 -20.41 -19.03 -33.16
N SER A 108 -20.24 -20.28 -33.61
CA SER A 108 -19.00 -20.74 -34.24
C SER A 108 -18.63 -19.98 -35.51
N SER A 109 -19.60 -19.38 -36.20
CA SER A 109 -19.36 -18.54 -37.38
C SER A 109 -18.74 -17.20 -37.00
N ALA A 110 -19.13 -16.66 -35.83
CA ALA A 110 -18.52 -15.47 -35.26
C ALA A 110 -17.07 -15.73 -34.85
N ALA A 111 -16.75 -16.92 -34.33
CA ALA A 111 -15.36 -17.30 -34.01
C ALA A 111 -14.46 -17.29 -35.27
N GLN A 112 -14.91 -17.92 -36.36
CA GLN A 112 -14.16 -17.92 -37.62
C GLN A 112 -14.02 -16.51 -38.23
N THR A 113 -15.04 -15.69 -38.09
CA THR A 113 -15.02 -14.29 -38.56
C THR A 113 -14.02 -13.46 -37.76
N LEU A 114 -14.00 -13.66 -36.44
CA LEU A 114 -13.05 -13.00 -35.53
C LEU A 114 -11.59 -13.40 -35.85
N ASP A 115 -11.31 -14.70 -35.99
CA ASP A 115 -9.96 -15.20 -36.34
C ASP A 115 -9.49 -14.62 -37.69
N ARG A 116 -10.35 -14.65 -38.74
CA ARG A 116 -10.03 -14.08 -40.04
C ARG A 116 -9.75 -12.57 -39.95
N LYS A 117 -10.56 -11.83 -39.18
CA LYS A 117 -10.38 -10.38 -38.99
C LYS A 117 -9.08 -10.07 -38.27
N LEU A 118 -8.79 -10.80 -37.19
CA LEU A 118 -7.52 -10.61 -36.41
C LEU A 118 -6.29 -10.90 -37.28
N ARG A 119 -6.32 -11.95 -38.12
CA ARG A 119 -5.20 -12.27 -39.03
C ARG A 119 -5.05 -11.28 -40.20
N SER A 120 -6.07 -10.48 -40.52
CA SER A 120 -6.04 -9.48 -41.59
C SER A 120 -5.57 -8.10 -41.13
N LEU A 121 -5.27 -7.90 -39.82
CA LEU A 121 -4.83 -6.61 -39.29
C LEU A 121 -3.42 -6.28 -39.75
N SER A 122 -3.17 -5.00 -40.06
CA SER A 122 -1.81 -4.51 -40.20
C SER A 122 -1.12 -4.45 -38.81
N PRO A 123 0.23 -4.36 -38.76
CA PRO A 123 0.94 -4.18 -37.49
C PRO A 123 0.44 -2.96 -36.69
N GLU A 124 0.18 -1.84 -37.35
CA GLU A 124 -0.32 -0.60 -36.75
C GLU A 124 -1.73 -0.80 -36.18
N GLN A 125 -2.63 -1.43 -36.97
CA GLN A 125 -3.97 -1.77 -36.51
C GLN A 125 -3.93 -2.74 -35.32
N THR A 126 -3.03 -3.71 -35.34
CA THR A 126 -2.84 -4.65 -34.23
C THR A 126 -2.47 -3.91 -32.95
N VAL A 127 -1.53 -2.97 -33.01
CA VAL A 127 -1.14 -2.16 -31.85
C VAL A 127 -2.32 -1.34 -31.32
N SER A 128 -3.07 -0.67 -32.20
CA SER A 128 -4.24 0.13 -31.79
C SER A 128 -5.34 -0.73 -31.18
N VAL A 129 -5.61 -1.92 -31.73
CA VAL A 129 -6.58 -2.89 -31.20
C VAL A 129 -6.14 -3.38 -29.81
N VAL A 130 -4.89 -3.82 -29.64
CA VAL A 130 -4.38 -4.28 -28.36
C VAL A 130 -4.48 -3.16 -27.32
N ARG A 131 -4.06 -1.94 -27.66
CA ARG A 131 -4.17 -0.77 -26.77
C ARG A 131 -5.61 -0.49 -26.36
N ALA A 132 -6.54 -0.50 -27.31
CA ALA A 132 -7.95 -0.23 -27.04
C ALA A 132 -8.54 -1.24 -26.03
N PHE A 133 -8.28 -2.54 -26.22
CA PHE A 133 -8.75 -3.56 -25.28
C PHE A 133 -8.04 -3.52 -23.93
N SER A 134 -6.74 -3.24 -23.89
CA SER A 134 -6.00 -3.09 -22.64
C SER A 134 -6.55 -1.92 -21.81
N TYR A 135 -6.71 -0.75 -22.42
CA TYR A 135 -7.29 0.40 -21.70
C TYR A 135 -8.75 0.18 -21.33
N PHE A 136 -9.53 -0.51 -22.17
CA PHE A 136 -10.89 -0.88 -21.80
C PHE A 136 -10.92 -1.79 -20.56
N SER A 137 -10.02 -2.78 -20.48
CA SER A 137 -9.92 -3.64 -19.29
C SER A 137 -9.54 -2.83 -18.03
N HIS A 138 -8.59 -1.91 -18.13
CA HIS A 138 -8.27 -1.02 -17.01
C HIS A 138 -9.47 -0.18 -16.55
N LEU A 139 -10.23 0.41 -17.50
CA LEU A 139 -11.42 1.20 -17.19
C LEU A 139 -12.54 0.34 -16.59
N ALA A 140 -12.71 -0.88 -17.07
CA ALA A 140 -13.68 -1.83 -16.51
C ALA A 140 -13.32 -2.23 -15.08
N ASN A 141 -12.04 -2.50 -14.79
CA ASN A 141 -11.57 -2.79 -13.43
C ASN A 141 -11.84 -1.62 -12.47
N ILE A 142 -11.58 -0.37 -12.90
CA ILE A 142 -11.92 0.82 -12.10
C ILE A 142 -13.44 0.86 -11.80
N ALA A 143 -14.28 0.58 -12.79
CA ALA A 143 -15.73 0.54 -12.57
C ALA A 143 -16.15 -0.57 -11.61
N GLU A 144 -15.53 -1.76 -11.67
CA GLU A 144 -15.78 -2.87 -10.76
C GLU A 144 -15.37 -2.55 -9.32
N ASP A 145 -14.20 -1.97 -9.12
CA ASP A 145 -13.72 -1.56 -7.78
C ASP A 145 -14.64 -0.46 -7.20
N ARG A 146 -15.03 0.52 -8.02
CA ARG A 146 -16.02 1.52 -7.61
C ARG A 146 -17.37 0.89 -7.23
N HIS A 147 -17.83 -0.07 -8.01
CA HIS A 147 -19.09 -0.76 -7.73
C HIS A 147 -19.01 -1.57 -6.43
N ARG A 148 -17.87 -2.21 -6.14
CA ARG A 148 -17.62 -2.89 -4.87
C ARG A 148 -17.76 -1.92 -3.70
N ASN A 149 -17.08 -0.77 -3.75
CA ASN A 149 -17.17 0.27 -2.71
C ASN A 149 -18.60 0.81 -2.56
N ARG A 150 -19.30 1.04 -3.68
CA ARG A 150 -20.74 1.44 -3.68
C ARG A 150 -21.60 0.39 -2.99
N ARG A 151 -21.35 -0.89 -3.24
CA ARG A 151 -22.07 -2.00 -2.59
C ARG A 151 -21.80 -2.06 -1.09
N HIS A 152 -20.56 -1.92 -0.65
CA HIS A 152 -20.22 -1.84 0.77
C HIS A 152 -20.96 -0.68 1.45
N ARG A 153 -20.94 0.50 0.84
CA ARG A 153 -21.66 1.67 1.36
C ARG A 153 -23.18 1.42 1.47
N ILE A 154 -23.81 0.82 0.46
CA ILE A 154 -25.24 0.49 0.48
C ILE A 154 -25.55 -0.47 1.62
N HIS A 155 -24.74 -1.50 1.83
CA HIS A 155 -24.93 -2.46 2.93
C HIS A 155 -24.76 -1.78 4.29
N ALA A 156 -23.76 -0.93 4.46
CA ALA A 156 -23.56 -0.17 5.70
C ALA A 156 -24.75 0.75 6.00
N LEU A 157 -25.23 1.52 5.01
CA LEU A 157 -26.38 2.42 5.17
C LEU A 157 -27.68 1.68 5.45
N ALA A 158 -27.83 0.44 4.95
CA ALA A 158 -29.02 -0.38 5.19
C ALA A 158 -28.98 -1.11 6.55
N GLY A 159 -27.92 -0.98 7.34
CA GLY A 159 -27.74 -1.75 8.58
C GLY A 159 -27.78 -3.25 8.35
N SER A 160 -27.26 -3.71 7.20
CA SER A 160 -27.24 -5.14 6.86
C SER A 160 -26.33 -5.90 7.82
N ALA A 161 -26.64 -7.18 8.09
CA ALA A 161 -25.78 -8.06 8.86
C ALA A 161 -24.33 -8.05 8.33
N ALA A 162 -23.39 -8.17 9.24
CA ALA A 162 -21.96 -8.17 8.92
C ALA A 162 -21.62 -9.30 7.92
N GLN A 163 -20.79 -8.97 6.94
CA GLN A 163 -20.43 -9.91 5.88
C GLN A 163 -19.21 -10.74 6.27
N SER A 164 -19.19 -12.01 5.90
CA SER A 164 -18.02 -12.87 6.10
C SER A 164 -16.75 -12.23 5.52
N GLY A 165 -15.66 -12.24 6.29
CA GLY A 165 -14.41 -11.62 5.95
C GLY A 165 -14.27 -10.14 6.38
N THR A 166 -15.25 -9.59 7.09
CA THR A 166 -15.14 -8.27 7.72
C THR A 166 -14.80 -8.39 9.20
N ILE A 167 -14.21 -7.33 9.76
CA ILE A 167 -13.90 -7.24 11.20
C ILE A 167 -15.19 -7.33 12.02
N ALA A 168 -16.24 -6.62 11.61
CA ALA A 168 -17.53 -6.68 12.27
C ALA A 168 -18.08 -8.13 12.37
N TYR A 169 -17.99 -8.90 11.27
CA TYR A 169 -18.39 -10.31 11.28
C TYR A 169 -17.54 -11.15 12.25
N ALA A 170 -16.24 -10.93 12.28
CA ALA A 170 -15.34 -11.64 13.19
C ALA A 170 -15.68 -11.33 14.66
N LEU A 171 -15.95 -10.07 14.98
CA LEU A 171 -16.35 -9.64 16.33
C LEU A 171 -17.71 -10.22 16.74
N GLU A 172 -18.72 -10.17 15.86
CA GLU A 172 -20.03 -10.82 16.12
C GLU A 172 -19.87 -12.31 16.45
N ARG A 173 -19.05 -13.03 15.67
CA ARG A 173 -18.78 -14.46 15.92
C ARG A 173 -18.04 -14.71 17.23
N LEU A 174 -17.11 -13.85 17.61
CA LEU A 174 -16.43 -13.94 18.91
C LEU A 174 -17.40 -13.70 20.07
N MET A 175 -18.32 -12.75 19.93
CA MET A 175 -19.36 -12.46 20.93
C MET A 175 -20.32 -13.65 21.07
N GLU A 176 -20.82 -14.21 19.96
CA GLU A 176 -21.67 -15.40 19.97
C GLU A 176 -21.02 -16.60 20.66
N ALA A 177 -19.73 -16.78 20.49
CA ALA A 177 -18.96 -17.87 21.10
C ALA A 177 -18.62 -17.63 22.58
N ASN A 178 -19.05 -16.53 23.21
CA ASN A 178 -18.63 -16.09 24.55
C ASN A 178 -17.09 -16.03 24.71
N ALA A 179 -16.36 -15.95 23.59
CA ALA A 179 -14.90 -15.90 23.56
C ALA A 179 -14.36 -14.46 23.70
N ALA A 180 -15.26 -13.48 23.74
CA ALA A 180 -14.92 -12.06 23.78
C ALA A 180 -14.78 -11.53 25.22
N ALA A 181 -14.28 -12.34 26.16
CA ALA A 181 -13.88 -11.80 27.45
C ALA A 181 -12.79 -10.73 27.22
N THR A 182 -13.03 -9.51 27.71
CA THR A 182 -12.13 -8.36 27.58
C THR A 182 -10.64 -8.70 27.77
N PRO A 183 -10.23 -9.50 28.79
CA PRO A 183 -8.83 -9.85 28.96
C PRO A 183 -8.26 -10.72 27.83
N VAL A 184 -9.07 -11.59 27.23
CA VAL A 184 -8.63 -12.49 26.12
C VAL A 184 -8.37 -11.69 24.84
N LEU A 185 -9.26 -10.77 24.50
CA LEU A 185 -9.07 -9.91 23.33
C LEU A 185 -7.89 -8.94 23.50
N GLN A 186 -7.74 -8.37 24.70
CA GLN A 186 -6.59 -7.54 25.03
C GLN A 186 -5.27 -8.31 24.85
N GLN A 187 -5.20 -9.53 25.39
CA GLN A 187 -4.01 -10.37 25.26
C GLN A 187 -3.76 -10.76 23.80
N PHE A 188 -4.84 -11.10 23.05
CA PHE A 188 -4.73 -11.41 21.62
C PHE A 188 -4.09 -10.26 20.84
N PHE A 189 -4.58 -9.02 21.00
CA PHE A 189 -4.01 -7.88 20.28
C PHE A 189 -2.61 -7.50 20.77
N ASN A 190 -2.28 -7.74 22.04
CA ASN A 190 -0.93 -7.52 22.56
C ASN A 190 0.10 -8.47 21.94
N ASP A 191 -0.32 -9.70 21.63
CA ASP A 191 0.53 -10.74 21.04
C ASP A 191 0.43 -10.81 19.50
N ALA A 192 -0.57 -10.15 18.90
CA ALA A 192 -0.80 -10.16 17.46
C ALA A 192 0.28 -9.38 16.71
N LEU A 193 0.73 -9.94 15.59
CA LEU A 193 1.56 -9.25 14.62
C LEU A 193 1.16 -9.67 13.21
N ILE A 194 0.76 -8.69 12.39
CA ILE A 194 0.44 -8.87 10.98
C ILE A 194 1.40 -8.00 10.18
N VAL A 195 2.18 -8.62 9.29
CA VAL A 195 3.16 -7.92 8.45
C VAL A 195 2.88 -8.23 6.97
N PRO A 196 2.02 -7.47 6.30
CA PRO A 196 1.92 -7.54 4.85
C PRO A 196 3.24 -7.10 4.20
N VAL A 197 3.78 -7.93 3.32
CA VAL A 197 5.08 -7.68 2.69
C VAL A 197 4.87 -7.31 1.23
N LEU A 198 5.32 -6.12 0.84
CA LEU A 198 5.35 -5.71 -0.56
C LEU A 198 6.49 -6.43 -1.28
N THR A 199 6.15 -7.14 -2.36
CA THR A 199 7.10 -7.85 -3.21
C THR A 199 7.25 -7.14 -4.55
N ALA A 200 8.46 -7.19 -5.14
CA ALA A 200 8.69 -6.63 -6.46
C ALA A 200 8.25 -7.61 -7.56
N HIS A 201 7.37 -7.14 -8.44
CA HIS A 201 7.07 -7.79 -9.70
C HIS A 201 7.37 -6.81 -10.85
N PRO A 202 8.55 -6.89 -11.49
CA PRO A 202 8.96 -5.92 -12.52
C PRO A 202 7.97 -5.79 -13.67
N THR A 203 7.21 -6.84 -13.96
CA THR A 203 6.17 -6.84 -15.01
C THR A 203 4.91 -6.06 -14.63
N GLU A 204 4.70 -5.78 -13.35
CA GLU A 204 3.51 -5.08 -12.84
C GLU A 204 3.77 -3.59 -12.59
N VAL A 205 5.03 -3.14 -12.69
CA VAL A 205 5.37 -1.73 -12.48
C VAL A 205 4.87 -0.88 -13.63
N GLN A 206 3.76 -0.20 -13.41
CA GLN A 206 3.17 0.74 -14.36
C GLN A 206 3.88 2.10 -14.31
N ARG A 207 3.69 2.92 -15.35
CA ARG A 207 4.13 4.31 -15.30
C ARG A 207 3.31 5.08 -14.27
N LYS A 208 3.98 5.91 -13.46
CA LYS A 208 3.30 6.76 -12.48
C LYS A 208 2.18 7.58 -13.12
N SER A 209 2.38 8.13 -14.33
CA SER A 209 1.36 8.88 -15.07
C SER A 209 0.11 8.06 -15.41
N ILE A 210 0.26 6.74 -15.61
CA ILE A 210 -0.88 5.84 -15.85
C ILE A 210 -1.62 5.60 -14.54
N LEU A 211 -0.90 5.32 -13.45
CA LEU A 211 -1.49 5.15 -12.12
C LEU A 211 -2.23 6.41 -11.65
N ASP A 212 -1.62 7.58 -11.81
CA ASP A 212 -2.24 8.86 -11.45
C ASP A 212 -3.52 9.10 -12.26
N ALA A 213 -3.50 8.79 -13.58
CA ALA A 213 -4.69 8.93 -14.42
C ALA A 213 -5.80 7.94 -14.03
N GLN A 214 -5.46 6.69 -13.65
CA GLN A 214 -6.41 5.70 -13.15
C GLN A 214 -7.04 6.14 -11.83
N HIS A 215 -6.25 6.64 -10.88
CA HIS A 215 -6.73 7.21 -9.62
C HIS A 215 -7.69 8.39 -9.86
N ASP A 216 -7.31 9.31 -10.75
CA ASP A 216 -8.18 10.44 -11.09
C ASP A 216 -9.50 9.99 -11.71
N ILE A 217 -9.48 8.98 -12.62
CA ILE A 217 -10.69 8.41 -13.21
C ILE A 217 -11.57 7.78 -12.12
N ALA A 218 -10.99 7.01 -11.20
CA ALA A 218 -11.72 6.40 -10.09
C ALA A 218 -12.39 7.45 -9.20
N ARG A 219 -11.68 8.53 -8.86
CA ARG A 219 -12.20 9.66 -8.08
C ARG A 219 -13.32 10.39 -8.83
N LEU A 220 -13.11 10.75 -10.09
CA LEU A 220 -14.11 11.42 -10.91
C LEU A 220 -15.37 10.56 -11.10
N LEU A 221 -15.20 9.24 -11.25
CA LEU A 221 -16.33 8.31 -11.33
C LEU A 221 -17.08 8.26 -9.99
N ALA A 222 -16.37 8.36 -8.86
CA ALA A 222 -16.96 8.43 -7.52
C ALA A 222 -17.83 9.68 -7.32
N GLU A 223 -17.39 10.82 -7.82
CA GLU A 223 -18.12 12.08 -7.74
C GLU A 223 -19.49 12.00 -8.45
N ARG A 224 -19.61 11.14 -9.48
CA ARG A 224 -20.87 10.93 -10.22
C ARG A 224 -21.93 10.18 -9.41
N ASP A 225 -21.57 9.54 -8.31
CA ASP A 225 -22.52 8.90 -7.41
C ASP A 225 -23.31 9.92 -6.55
N GLN A 226 -22.83 11.16 -6.52
CA GLN A 226 -23.50 12.27 -5.80
C GLN A 226 -24.36 13.11 -6.77
N PRO A 227 -25.41 13.75 -6.27
CA PRO A 227 -26.17 14.73 -7.04
C PRO A 227 -25.24 15.82 -7.57
N GLN A 228 -25.30 16.11 -8.87
CA GLN A 228 -24.49 17.13 -9.52
C GLN A 228 -25.38 18.09 -10.31
N THR A 229 -25.01 19.38 -10.29
CA THR A 229 -25.55 20.37 -11.22
C THR A 229 -25.10 20.05 -12.65
N GLU A 230 -25.77 20.60 -13.64
CA GLU A 230 -25.38 20.42 -15.05
C GLU A 230 -23.94 20.92 -15.32
N ARG A 231 -23.54 22.03 -14.70
CA ARG A 231 -22.17 22.56 -14.80
C ARG A 231 -21.12 21.59 -14.20
N GLU A 232 -21.39 21.04 -13.04
CA GLU A 232 -20.48 20.09 -12.39
C GLU A 232 -20.37 18.79 -13.20
N ARG A 233 -21.49 18.30 -13.74
CA ARG A 233 -21.52 17.12 -14.62
C ARG A 233 -20.71 17.35 -15.89
N ALA A 234 -20.88 18.49 -16.55
CA ALA A 234 -20.12 18.85 -17.75
C ALA A 234 -18.62 18.98 -17.45
N HIS A 235 -18.26 19.57 -16.30
CA HIS A 235 -16.87 19.64 -15.86
C HIS A 235 -16.27 18.27 -15.58
N ASN A 236 -16.98 17.41 -14.83
CA ASN A 236 -16.55 16.04 -14.52
C ASN A 236 -16.35 15.23 -15.81
N GLU A 237 -17.27 15.34 -16.79
CA GLU A 237 -17.16 14.65 -18.09
C GLU A 237 -15.93 15.12 -18.88
N ALA A 238 -15.69 16.44 -18.91
CA ALA A 238 -14.51 17.00 -19.57
C ALA A 238 -13.20 16.50 -18.92
N MET A 239 -13.16 16.43 -17.59
CA MET A 239 -12.01 15.90 -16.86
C MET A 239 -11.80 14.40 -17.12
N LEU A 240 -12.85 13.58 -17.09
CA LEU A 240 -12.78 12.16 -17.44
C LEU A 240 -12.25 11.95 -18.86
N ARG A 241 -12.78 12.73 -19.84
CA ARG A 241 -12.29 12.69 -21.21
C ARG A 241 -10.80 13.03 -21.30
N ALA A 242 -10.37 14.08 -20.61
CA ALA A 242 -8.95 14.46 -20.58
C ALA A 242 -8.06 13.35 -20.00
N ARG A 243 -8.49 12.66 -18.94
CA ARG A 243 -7.73 11.54 -18.35
C ARG A 243 -7.69 10.32 -19.27
N VAL A 244 -8.79 9.95 -19.91
CA VAL A 244 -8.83 8.84 -20.88
C VAL A 244 -7.98 9.18 -22.11
N THR A 245 -8.00 10.43 -22.60
CA THR A 245 -7.12 10.88 -23.68
C THR A 245 -5.66 10.82 -23.26
N SER A 246 -5.33 11.25 -22.04
CA SER A 246 -3.98 11.14 -21.48
C SER A 246 -3.50 9.69 -21.42
N LEU A 247 -4.36 8.75 -20.98
CA LEU A 247 -4.04 7.32 -21.02
C LEU A 247 -3.77 6.86 -22.46
N TRP A 248 -4.63 7.23 -23.42
CA TRP A 248 -4.44 6.85 -24.81
C TRP A 248 -3.14 7.38 -25.42
N GLN A 249 -2.75 8.60 -25.09
CA GLN A 249 -1.51 9.22 -25.57
C GLN A 249 -0.26 8.80 -24.77
N THR A 250 -0.44 8.10 -23.63
CA THR A 250 0.68 7.62 -22.83
C THR A 250 1.15 6.27 -23.32
N ARG A 251 2.46 6.13 -23.54
CA ARG A 251 3.05 4.86 -23.95
C ARG A 251 2.96 3.84 -22.82
N MET A 252 2.23 2.76 -23.04
CA MET A 252 2.02 1.70 -22.05
C MET A 252 3.31 0.95 -21.72
N LEU A 253 4.05 0.57 -22.75
CA LEU A 253 5.32 -0.14 -22.61
C LEU A 253 6.48 0.84 -22.49
N ARG A 254 7.45 0.50 -21.66
CA ARG A 254 8.73 1.22 -21.56
C ARG A 254 9.76 0.54 -22.48
N ASP A 255 10.62 1.32 -23.12
CA ASP A 255 11.76 0.78 -23.89
C ASP A 255 12.92 0.39 -22.99
N ALA A 256 13.09 1.12 -21.87
CA ALA A 256 14.11 0.85 -20.88
C ALA A 256 13.64 -0.21 -19.88
N ARG A 257 14.54 -1.13 -19.50
CA ARG A 257 14.30 -2.02 -18.37
C ARG A 257 14.08 -1.19 -17.10
N LEU A 258 13.16 -1.66 -16.26
CA LEU A 258 12.95 -1.09 -14.94
C LEU A 258 14.19 -1.29 -14.09
N THR A 259 14.54 -0.26 -13.35
CA THR A 259 15.59 -0.31 -12.34
C THR A 259 14.96 -0.61 -10.97
N VAL A 260 15.75 -1.09 -10.03
CA VAL A 260 15.28 -1.26 -8.65
C VAL A 260 14.83 0.08 -8.03
N ALA A 261 15.45 1.19 -8.44
CA ALA A 261 15.02 2.53 -8.04
C ALA A 261 13.59 2.89 -8.52
N ASP A 262 13.21 2.43 -9.74
CA ASP A 262 11.82 2.57 -10.23
C ASP A 262 10.83 1.72 -9.42
N GLU A 263 11.25 0.52 -9.00
CA GLU A 263 10.42 -0.37 -8.16
C GLU A 263 10.20 0.23 -6.77
N ILE A 264 11.26 0.79 -6.16
CA ILE A 264 11.19 1.50 -4.88
C ILE A 264 10.20 2.66 -4.98
N GLU A 265 10.32 3.52 -6.00
CA GLU A 265 9.41 4.68 -6.15
C GLU A 265 7.96 4.25 -6.41
N ASN A 266 7.75 3.18 -7.18
CA ASN A 266 6.43 2.61 -7.38
C ASN A 266 5.80 2.15 -6.05
N ALA A 267 6.54 1.42 -5.21
CA ALA A 267 6.08 1.00 -3.90
C ALA A 267 5.74 2.20 -3.00
N LEU A 268 6.60 3.21 -2.96
CA LEU A 268 6.39 4.42 -2.17
C LEU A 268 5.16 5.22 -2.63
N SER A 269 4.76 5.09 -3.88
CA SER A 269 3.53 5.73 -4.38
C SER A 269 2.26 5.18 -3.71
N TYR A 270 2.21 3.88 -3.37
CA TYR A 270 1.10 3.27 -2.64
C TYR A 270 1.03 3.76 -1.18
N TYR A 271 2.18 4.01 -0.55
CA TYR A 271 2.18 4.61 0.79
C TYR A 271 1.56 6.00 0.77
N ARG A 272 2.00 6.87 -0.16
CA ARG A 272 1.47 8.23 -0.29
C ARG A 272 -0.01 8.27 -0.66
N ALA A 273 -0.46 7.34 -1.52
CA ALA A 273 -1.82 7.34 -2.03
C ALA A 273 -2.83 6.66 -1.11
N THR A 274 -2.38 5.73 -0.24
CA THR A 274 -3.29 4.84 0.48
C THR A 274 -2.82 4.55 1.91
N PHE A 275 -1.65 3.91 2.11
CA PHE A 275 -1.34 3.29 3.40
C PHE A 275 -1.16 4.28 4.55
N LEU A 276 -0.62 5.48 4.29
CA LEU A 276 -0.42 6.51 5.32
C LEU A 276 -1.73 7.06 5.88
N GLU A 277 -2.82 6.98 5.14
CA GLU A 277 -4.15 7.42 5.55
C GLU A 277 -5.00 6.24 6.05
N GLU A 278 -5.05 5.15 5.28
CA GLU A 278 -5.97 4.04 5.53
C GLU A 278 -5.56 3.15 6.71
N ILE A 279 -4.25 2.97 6.98
CA ILE A 279 -3.82 2.13 8.11
C ILE A 279 -4.19 2.76 9.46
N PRO A 280 -3.93 4.06 9.72
CA PRO A 280 -4.46 4.70 10.93
C PRO A 280 -5.98 4.67 11.04
N ALA A 281 -6.71 4.82 9.92
CA ALA A 281 -8.16 4.73 9.89
C ALA A 281 -8.64 3.31 10.24
N LEU A 282 -7.97 2.27 9.74
CA LEU A 282 -8.27 0.88 10.08
C LEU A 282 -8.20 0.62 11.60
N TYR A 283 -7.19 1.17 12.28
CA TYR A 283 -7.09 1.07 13.74
C TYR A 283 -8.27 1.77 14.43
N ALA A 284 -8.61 2.97 13.99
CA ALA A 284 -9.75 3.71 14.55
C ALA A 284 -11.07 2.96 14.36
N ASP A 285 -11.28 2.33 13.20
CA ASP A 285 -12.47 1.51 12.92
C ASP A 285 -12.53 0.27 13.82
N ILE A 286 -11.40 -0.41 14.04
CA ILE A 286 -11.34 -1.57 14.94
C ILE A 286 -11.59 -1.15 16.39
N GLU A 287 -10.96 -0.08 16.84
CA GLU A 287 -11.12 0.46 18.20
C GLU A 287 -12.57 0.90 18.43
N ALA A 288 -13.20 1.57 17.46
CA ALA A 288 -14.61 1.93 17.53
C ALA A 288 -15.53 0.70 17.61
N ALA A 289 -15.30 -0.30 16.78
CA ALA A 289 -16.06 -1.54 16.81
C ALA A 289 -15.89 -2.32 18.14
N LEU A 290 -14.69 -2.32 18.72
CA LEU A 290 -14.43 -2.90 20.03
C LEU A 290 -15.15 -2.13 21.15
N ALA A 291 -15.16 -0.80 21.08
CA ALA A 291 -15.84 0.05 22.06
C ALA A 291 -17.36 -0.17 22.07
N GLU A 292 -17.99 -0.40 20.91
CA GLU A 292 -19.42 -0.79 20.82
C GLU A 292 -19.73 -2.07 21.60
N HIS A 293 -18.73 -2.92 21.78
CA HIS A 293 -18.83 -4.16 22.56
C HIS A 293 -18.27 -4.05 23.98
N GLY A 294 -18.05 -2.82 24.47
CA GLY A 294 -17.62 -2.55 25.84
C GLY A 294 -16.11 -2.72 26.07
N LEU A 295 -15.31 -2.76 25.01
CA LEU A 295 -13.86 -2.86 25.05
C LEU A 295 -13.26 -1.52 24.61
N ASP A 296 -13.23 -0.58 25.53
CA ASP A 296 -12.58 0.72 25.31
C ASP A 296 -11.08 0.58 25.60
N ALA A 297 -10.33 0.14 24.58
CA ALA A 297 -8.89 -0.07 24.69
C ALA A 297 -8.20 0.43 23.43
N ARG A 298 -7.12 1.15 23.62
CA ARG A 298 -6.19 1.51 22.54
C ARG A 298 -5.39 0.27 22.14
N LEU A 299 -5.43 -0.07 20.86
CA LEU A 299 -4.72 -1.22 20.33
C LEU A 299 -3.21 -0.94 20.18
N PRO A 300 -2.33 -1.91 20.47
CA PRO A 300 -0.91 -1.81 20.12
C PRO A 300 -0.73 -1.82 18.59
N ALA A 301 0.47 -1.44 18.13
CA ALA A 301 0.79 -1.45 16.69
C ALA A 301 1.01 -2.88 16.17
N PHE A 302 -0.07 -3.67 16.05
CA PHE A 302 -0.03 -5.06 15.63
C PHE A 302 0.04 -5.26 14.10
N PHE A 303 -0.27 -4.23 13.32
CA PHE A 303 -0.23 -4.25 11.87
C PHE A 303 0.91 -3.34 11.38
N GLN A 304 1.95 -3.95 10.84
CA GLN A 304 3.14 -3.26 10.38
C GLN A 304 3.42 -3.63 8.92
N MET A 305 4.04 -2.73 8.18
CA MET A 305 4.36 -2.99 6.77
C MET A 305 5.78 -3.55 6.64
N GLY A 306 5.91 -4.55 5.77
CA GLY A 306 7.18 -5.10 5.32
C GLY A 306 7.42 -4.89 3.83
N SER A 307 8.64 -5.04 3.38
CA SER A 307 9.02 -4.93 1.97
C SER A 307 10.20 -5.83 1.64
N TRP A 308 10.18 -6.44 0.45
CA TRP A 308 11.35 -7.08 -0.15
C TRP A 308 12.07 -6.14 -1.13
N ILE A 309 11.41 -5.05 -1.51
CA ILE A 309 11.91 -4.13 -2.54
C ILE A 309 13.13 -3.37 -2.03
N GLY A 310 14.26 -3.57 -2.69
CA GLY A 310 15.56 -3.05 -2.28
C GLY A 310 16.37 -3.95 -1.33
N GLY A 311 15.78 -5.07 -0.84
CA GLY A 311 16.44 -6.05 0.04
C GLY A 311 16.52 -7.46 -0.52
N ASP A 312 15.76 -7.78 -1.58
CA ASP A 312 15.72 -9.10 -2.20
C ASP A 312 16.84 -9.27 -3.24
N ARG A 313 17.90 -9.96 -2.84
CA ARG A 313 19.09 -10.24 -3.65
C ARG A 313 19.06 -11.61 -4.31
N ASP A 314 18.06 -12.45 -3.97
CA ASP A 314 17.92 -13.79 -4.52
C ASP A 314 17.69 -13.73 -6.03
N GLY A 315 18.72 -14.13 -6.79
CA GLY A 315 18.71 -14.05 -8.26
C GLY A 315 18.77 -12.64 -8.86
N ASN A 316 18.91 -11.58 -8.07
CA ASN A 316 18.96 -10.20 -8.57
C ASN A 316 20.28 -9.49 -8.23
N PRO A 317 21.27 -9.49 -9.16
CA PRO A 317 22.57 -8.85 -8.93
C PRO A 317 22.51 -7.32 -8.84
N ASN A 318 21.37 -6.68 -9.16
CA ASN A 318 21.20 -5.24 -9.11
C ASN A 318 20.81 -4.74 -7.72
N VAL A 319 20.49 -5.64 -6.77
CA VAL A 319 20.24 -5.29 -5.38
C VAL A 319 21.55 -5.37 -4.60
N THR A 320 22.10 -4.22 -4.29
CA THR A 320 23.39 -4.03 -3.60
C THR A 320 23.19 -3.29 -2.28
N ALA A 321 24.26 -3.13 -1.49
CA ALA A 321 24.25 -2.27 -0.31
C ALA A 321 23.77 -0.84 -0.62
N ALA A 322 24.23 -0.25 -1.72
CA ALA A 322 23.80 1.09 -2.15
C ALA A 322 22.30 1.14 -2.48
N THR A 323 21.78 0.08 -3.09
CA THR A 323 20.34 -0.04 -3.38
C THR A 323 19.50 -0.13 -2.10
N LEU A 324 19.98 -0.87 -1.11
CA LEU A 324 19.33 -0.96 0.20
C LEU A 324 19.35 0.41 0.92
N GLU A 325 20.49 1.08 0.93
CA GLU A 325 20.62 2.43 1.49
C GLU A 325 19.67 3.42 0.82
N GLU A 326 19.56 3.37 -0.51
CA GLU A 326 18.61 4.17 -1.28
C GLU A 326 17.16 3.86 -0.89
N ALA A 327 16.80 2.58 -0.74
CA ALA A 327 15.44 2.18 -0.33
C ALA A 327 15.09 2.71 1.06
N ILE A 328 15.96 2.51 2.04
CA ILE A 328 15.78 2.98 3.42
C ILE A 328 15.69 4.52 3.46
N THR A 329 16.58 5.21 2.75
CA THR A 329 16.61 6.67 2.69
C THR A 329 15.32 7.24 2.10
N ARG A 330 14.83 6.67 0.98
CA ARG A 330 13.59 7.12 0.33
C ARG A 330 12.36 6.80 1.18
N GLN A 331 12.31 5.64 1.83
CA GLN A 331 11.25 5.31 2.79
C GLN A 331 11.19 6.32 3.94
N ALA A 332 12.33 6.61 4.55
CA ALA A 332 12.41 7.60 5.62
C ALA A 332 12.03 9.01 5.12
N ALA A 333 12.42 9.40 3.92
CA ALA A 333 12.03 10.69 3.34
C ALA A 333 10.50 10.83 3.22
N VAL A 334 9.82 9.79 2.74
CA VAL A 334 8.35 9.77 2.59
C VAL A 334 7.65 9.97 3.93
N ILE A 335 8.10 9.26 4.97
CA ILE A 335 7.42 9.34 6.26
C ILE A 335 7.71 10.68 6.98
N PHE A 336 8.92 11.22 6.88
CA PHE A 336 9.22 12.55 7.41
C PHE A 336 8.46 13.66 6.69
N GLU A 337 8.32 13.57 5.35
CA GLU A 337 7.51 14.52 4.58
C GLU A 337 6.05 14.49 5.06
N HIS A 338 5.49 13.31 5.23
CA HIS A 338 4.14 13.13 5.76
C HIS A 338 3.98 13.74 7.16
N TYR A 339 4.87 13.41 8.10
CA TYR A 339 4.77 13.92 9.47
C TYR A 339 4.91 15.44 9.53
N LEU A 340 5.87 16.01 8.81
CA LEU A 340 6.05 17.46 8.76
C LEU A 340 4.83 18.18 8.19
N GLU A 341 4.22 17.62 7.14
CA GLU A 341 3.01 18.18 6.56
C GLU A 341 1.82 18.10 7.52
N GLN A 342 1.63 16.96 8.22
CA GLN A 342 0.53 16.80 9.18
C GLN A 342 0.71 17.73 10.40
N VAL A 343 1.92 17.79 10.97
CA VAL A 343 2.20 18.70 12.11
C VAL A 343 2.02 20.18 11.70
N HIS A 344 2.39 20.55 10.47
CA HIS A 344 2.16 21.89 9.97
C HIS A 344 0.67 22.24 9.88
N LYS A 345 -0.16 21.31 9.37
CA LYS A 345 -1.62 21.49 9.32
C LYS A 345 -2.22 21.59 10.72
N LEU A 346 -1.81 20.71 11.64
CA LEU A 346 -2.22 20.78 13.05
C LEU A 346 -1.89 22.13 13.70
N GLY A 347 -0.73 22.70 13.38
CA GLY A 347 -0.35 24.03 13.85
C GLY A 347 -1.29 25.14 13.39
N ALA A 348 -1.99 24.98 12.26
CA ALA A 348 -3.03 25.88 11.80
C ALA A 348 -4.40 25.58 12.46
N GLU A 349 -4.70 24.30 12.69
CA GLU A 349 -5.99 23.85 13.22
C GLU A 349 -6.11 24.06 14.75
N LEU A 350 -5.02 23.87 15.51
CA LEU A 350 -5.02 23.93 16.97
C LEU A 350 -4.55 25.29 17.52
N SER A 351 -5.13 26.39 17.02
CA SER A 351 -4.97 27.74 17.59
C SER A 351 -5.84 27.92 18.84
N VAL A 352 -5.75 26.97 19.76
CA VAL A 352 -6.57 26.93 20.98
C VAL A 352 -5.96 27.86 22.03
N SER A 353 -6.74 28.86 22.49
CA SER A 353 -6.31 29.81 23.49
C SER A 353 -6.51 29.28 24.91
N ASN A 354 -5.49 29.35 25.73
CA ASN A 354 -5.57 28.99 27.15
C ASN A 354 -6.34 30.02 28.01
N LEU A 355 -6.76 31.12 27.41
CA LEU A 355 -7.69 32.07 28.06
C LEU A 355 -9.14 31.59 28.00
N LEU A 356 -9.46 30.71 27.01
CA LEU A 356 -10.81 30.21 26.79
C LEU A 356 -10.99 28.77 27.33
N THR A 357 -9.94 27.97 27.21
CA THR A 357 -9.91 26.60 27.71
C THR A 357 -8.54 26.31 28.30
N GLY A 358 -8.43 25.34 29.18
CA GLY A 358 -7.14 24.99 29.80
C GLY A 358 -6.18 24.29 28.84
N ALA A 359 -4.96 24.09 29.33
CA ALA A 359 -3.98 23.15 28.78
C ALA A 359 -3.22 22.51 29.95
N SER A 360 -2.88 21.24 29.84
CA SER A 360 -2.09 20.53 30.86
C SER A 360 -0.70 21.15 31.05
N GLU A 361 -0.09 20.92 32.18
CA GLU A 361 1.29 21.41 32.43
C GLU A 361 2.29 20.81 31.43
N ALA A 362 2.10 19.55 31.01
CA ALA A 362 2.94 18.91 30.02
C ALA A 362 2.89 19.62 28.66
N VAL A 363 1.72 20.10 28.21
CA VAL A 363 1.59 20.92 26.98
C VAL A 363 2.27 22.27 27.16
N LYS A 364 2.14 22.90 28.34
CA LYS A 364 2.82 24.17 28.63
C LYS A 364 4.34 24.02 28.62
N GLU A 365 4.88 22.90 29.13
CA GLU A 365 6.30 22.58 29.07
C GLU A 365 6.79 22.40 27.63
N LEU A 366 6.04 21.67 26.78
CA LEU A 366 6.34 21.55 25.34
C LEU A 366 6.29 22.92 24.64
N ALA A 367 5.31 23.75 24.97
CA ALA A 367 5.19 25.11 24.44
C ALA A 367 6.33 26.02 24.90
N ALA A 368 6.79 25.88 26.12
CA ALA A 368 7.92 26.65 26.66
C ALA A 368 9.27 26.24 26.04
N ALA A 369 9.42 24.95 25.71
CA ALA A 369 10.58 24.42 25.00
C ALA A 369 10.58 24.77 23.48
N SER A 370 9.48 25.30 22.95
CA SER A 370 9.34 25.70 21.56
C SER A 370 10.21 26.93 21.25
N PRO A 371 10.85 26.98 20.07
CA PRO A 371 11.59 28.17 19.62
C PRO A 371 10.70 29.34 19.20
N ASP A 372 9.38 29.17 19.26
CA ASP A 372 8.42 30.21 18.86
C ASP A 372 8.38 31.35 19.90
N GLN A 373 8.79 32.55 19.46
CA GLN A 373 8.83 33.78 20.25
C GLN A 373 7.71 34.78 19.87
N SER A 374 6.72 34.33 19.09
CA SER A 374 5.66 35.21 18.59
C SER A 374 4.73 35.67 19.72
N LEU A 375 4.62 36.98 19.88
CA LEU A 375 3.68 37.59 20.83
C LEU A 375 2.20 37.30 20.48
N HIS A 376 1.91 37.02 19.21
CA HIS A 376 0.57 36.65 18.76
C HIS A 376 0.10 35.28 19.16
N ARG A 377 1.01 34.45 19.70
CA ARG A 377 0.75 33.05 20.09
C ARG A 377 1.08 32.78 21.57
N VAL A 378 1.16 33.81 22.37
CA VAL A 378 1.49 33.68 23.81
C VAL A 378 0.46 32.83 24.54
N ASP A 379 -0.80 32.95 24.15
CA ASP A 379 -1.94 32.22 24.73
C ASP A 379 -2.34 30.96 23.94
N GLU A 380 -1.55 30.55 22.92
CA GLU A 380 -1.80 29.36 22.09
C GLU A 380 -0.80 28.22 22.42
N PRO A 381 -0.86 27.56 23.57
CA PRO A 381 0.14 26.58 23.99
C PRO A 381 0.24 25.36 23.06
N TYR A 382 -0.88 24.86 22.54
CA TYR A 382 -0.90 23.74 21.59
C TYR A 382 -0.15 24.07 20.30
N ARG A 383 -0.42 25.24 19.73
CA ARG A 383 0.25 25.69 18.50
C ARG A 383 1.74 25.90 18.70
N ARG A 384 2.14 26.46 19.84
CA ARG A 384 3.56 26.63 20.19
C ARG A 384 4.24 25.28 20.37
N ALA A 385 3.62 24.33 21.07
CA ALA A 385 4.12 22.97 21.20
C ALA A 385 4.31 22.30 19.83
N LEU A 386 3.33 22.43 18.91
CA LEU A 386 3.42 21.89 17.55
C LEU A 386 4.55 22.53 16.72
N ILE A 387 4.85 23.82 16.91
CA ILE A 387 6.03 24.45 16.31
C ILE A 387 7.32 23.83 16.86
N GLY A 388 7.37 23.55 18.15
CA GLY A 388 8.48 22.83 18.78
C GLY A 388 8.64 21.41 18.20
N ILE A 389 7.56 20.66 18.11
CA ILE A 389 7.50 19.31 17.51
C ILE A 389 7.97 19.35 16.04
N TYR A 390 7.47 20.30 15.24
CA TYR A 390 7.88 20.47 13.84
C TYR A 390 9.39 20.69 13.72
N THR A 391 9.98 21.56 14.55
CA THR A 391 11.41 21.87 14.50
C THR A 391 12.28 20.67 14.92
N ARG A 392 11.82 19.87 15.88
CA ARG A 392 12.48 18.62 16.28
C ARG A 392 12.40 17.56 15.17
N LEU A 393 11.24 17.41 14.50
CA LEU A 393 11.09 16.53 13.34
C LEU A 393 12.01 16.95 12.19
N ALA A 394 12.08 18.25 11.88
CA ALA A 394 12.95 18.79 10.84
C ALA A 394 14.44 18.54 11.18
N ALA A 395 14.82 18.64 12.45
CA ALA A 395 16.16 18.28 12.91
C ALA A 395 16.41 16.77 12.77
N SER A 396 15.42 15.93 13.10
CA SER A 396 15.49 14.47 12.98
C SER A 396 15.67 14.02 11.52
N SER A 397 14.90 14.61 10.61
CA SER A 397 15.03 14.38 9.17
C SER A 397 16.43 14.75 8.68
N ARG A 398 16.93 15.91 9.07
CA ARG A 398 18.26 16.40 8.66
C ARG A 398 19.40 15.52 9.13
N VAL A 399 19.33 15.03 10.36
CA VAL A 399 20.37 14.14 10.94
C VAL A 399 20.37 12.78 10.22
N ARG A 400 19.21 12.25 9.84
CA ARG A 400 19.09 10.91 9.26
C ARG A 400 19.27 10.88 7.74
N LEU A 401 18.84 11.94 7.05
CA LEU A 401 18.74 11.97 5.58
C LEU A 401 19.67 13.01 4.94
N GLY A 402 20.25 13.90 5.72
CA GLY A 402 21.02 15.02 5.21
C GLY A 402 20.19 16.29 4.97
N GLU A 403 20.87 17.39 4.68
CA GLU A 403 20.23 18.68 4.43
C GLU A 403 19.50 18.68 3.07
N GLY A 404 18.28 19.20 3.05
CA GLY A 404 17.49 19.36 1.83
C GLY A 404 16.80 18.09 1.34
N ALA A 405 16.98 16.94 2.00
CA ALA A 405 16.35 15.67 1.61
C ALA A 405 14.80 15.72 1.67
N VAL A 406 14.26 16.49 2.61
CA VAL A 406 12.82 16.69 2.75
C VAL A 406 12.52 18.19 2.68
N PRO A 407 11.52 18.62 1.87
CA PRO A 407 11.15 20.03 1.77
C PRO A 407 10.56 20.53 3.11
N LEU A 408 11.14 21.57 3.65
CA LEU A 408 10.65 22.21 4.87
C LEU A 408 9.80 23.44 4.51
N ARG A 409 8.67 23.60 5.18
CA ARG A 409 7.90 24.83 5.08
C ARG A 409 8.61 25.91 5.89
N SER A 410 8.94 27.03 5.26
CA SER A 410 9.64 28.11 5.94
C SER A 410 8.72 28.78 6.97
N ALA A 411 9.24 28.99 8.17
CA ALA A 411 8.61 29.80 9.21
C ALA A 411 8.76 31.31 8.90
N GLY A 412 8.26 31.78 7.75
CA GLY A 412 8.32 33.17 7.34
C GLY A 412 9.68 33.63 6.74
N ARG A 413 9.66 34.71 5.94
CA ARG A 413 10.88 35.31 5.37
C ARG A 413 11.82 35.79 6.48
N GLY A 414 13.01 35.22 6.56
CA GLY A 414 14.09 35.67 7.43
C GLY A 414 14.27 34.88 8.75
N ALA A 415 13.51 33.81 8.98
CA ALA A 415 13.76 32.95 10.14
C ALA A 415 15.07 32.15 9.92
N ALA A 416 16.04 32.32 10.80
CA ALA A 416 17.22 31.47 10.88
C ALA A 416 16.76 30.00 11.07
N PRO A 417 17.52 29.01 10.56
CA PRO A 417 17.18 27.61 10.77
C PRO A 417 17.13 27.34 12.27
N LEU A 418 15.92 27.02 12.75
CA LEU A 418 15.68 26.76 14.18
C LEU A 418 16.48 25.51 14.58
N ARG A 419 17.49 25.71 15.44
CA ARG A 419 18.26 24.61 16.02
C ARG A 419 17.43 23.98 17.11
N ALA A 420 16.92 22.77 16.87
CA ALA A 420 16.25 21.97 17.86
C ALA A 420 17.00 20.62 18.02
N GLN A 421 16.88 20.02 19.20
CA GLN A 421 17.36 18.65 19.41
C GLN A 421 16.47 17.68 18.61
N PRO A 422 17.05 16.79 17.79
CA PRO A 422 16.29 15.79 17.07
C PRO A 422 15.59 14.84 18.04
N TYR A 423 14.52 14.19 17.58
CA TYR A 423 13.96 13.05 18.29
C TYR A 423 14.92 11.88 18.25
N GLU A 424 15.09 11.21 19.39
CA GLU A 424 15.88 10.00 19.51
C GLU A 424 15.31 8.88 18.62
N ASN A 425 13.99 8.70 18.71
CA ASN A 425 13.22 7.69 17.96
C ASN A 425 11.78 8.18 17.71
N ALA A 426 11.00 7.38 16.99
CA ALA A 426 9.62 7.71 16.69
C ALA A 426 8.70 7.64 17.92
N ASP A 427 9.04 6.80 18.92
CA ASP A 427 8.27 6.72 20.15
C ASP A 427 8.32 8.03 20.95
N ALA A 428 9.47 8.72 20.92
CA ALA A 428 9.58 10.04 21.53
C ALA A 428 8.71 11.08 20.82
N PHE A 429 8.58 11.00 19.51
CA PHE A 429 7.67 11.82 18.74
C PHE A 429 6.21 11.48 19.05
N ALA A 430 5.85 10.19 19.05
CA ALA A 430 4.51 9.73 19.41
C ALA A 430 4.11 10.17 20.82
N ARG A 431 5.01 10.10 21.80
CA ARG A 431 4.75 10.59 23.18
C ARG A 431 4.39 12.07 23.22
N ASP A 432 5.09 12.92 22.48
CA ASP A 432 4.76 14.35 22.43
C ASP A 432 3.36 14.58 21.81
N LEU A 433 2.96 13.78 20.82
CA LEU A 433 1.61 13.85 20.25
C LEU A 433 0.55 13.39 21.25
N HIS A 434 0.84 12.35 22.05
CA HIS A 434 -0.08 11.88 23.10
C HIS A 434 -0.27 12.93 24.20
N VAL A 435 0.76 13.65 24.59
CA VAL A 435 0.63 14.78 25.53
C VAL A 435 -0.42 15.79 25.04
N LEU A 436 -0.44 16.07 23.72
CA LEU A 436 -1.46 16.97 23.14
C LEU A 436 -2.86 16.35 23.15
N ILE A 437 -2.98 15.05 22.81
CA ILE A 437 -4.26 14.32 22.80
C ILE A 437 -4.87 14.28 24.19
N ASP A 438 -4.10 13.88 25.19
CA ASP A 438 -4.54 13.73 26.57
C ASP A 438 -4.98 15.09 27.14
N SER A 439 -4.20 16.14 26.90
CA SER A 439 -4.54 17.48 27.32
C SER A 439 -5.81 18.01 26.66
N LEU A 440 -6.03 17.75 25.36
CA LEU A 440 -7.27 18.11 24.69
C LEU A 440 -8.47 17.37 25.30
N ALA A 441 -8.31 16.08 25.62
CA ALA A 441 -9.37 15.30 26.26
C ALA A 441 -9.71 15.84 27.66
N GLU A 442 -8.72 16.17 28.48
CA GLU A 442 -8.91 16.75 29.81
C GLU A 442 -9.63 18.11 29.78
N HIS A 443 -9.45 18.88 28.70
CA HIS A 443 -9.95 20.24 28.57
C HIS A 443 -11.11 20.37 27.55
N HIS A 444 -11.92 19.33 27.41
CA HIS A 444 -13.14 19.28 26.56
C HIS A 444 -12.86 19.44 25.05
N GLY A 445 -11.62 19.26 24.61
CA GLY A 445 -11.18 19.36 23.21
C GLY A 445 -10.99 18.02 22.51
N ALA A 446 -11.46 16.90 23.03
CA ALA A 446 -11.27 15.57 22.45
C ALA A 446 -11.65 15.48 20.96
N SER A 447 -12.72 16.19 20.56
CA SER A 447 -13.15 16.24 19.15
C SER A 447 -12.14 16.92 18.21
N LEU A 448 -11.22 17.73 18.73
CA LEU A 448 -10.16 18.38 17.96
C LEU A 448 -9.00 17.42 17.66
N ALA A 449 -8.81 16.39 18.49
CA ALA A 449 -7.75 15.39 18.29
C ALA A 449 -8.10 14.39 17.18
N SER A 450 -9.38 14.00 17.08
CA SER A 450 -9.84 12.91 16.23
C SER A 450 -9.52 13.07 14.72
N PRO A 451 -9.66 14.24 14.08
CA PRO A 451 -9.53 14.32 12.62
C PRO A 451 -8.11 14.14 12.09
N ARG A 452 -7.09 14.55 12.87
CA ARG A 452 -5.69 14.56 12.39
C ARG A 452 -4.67 14.15 13.44
N LEU A 453 -4.79 14.61 14.68
CA LEU A 453 -3.78 14.39 15.69
C LEU A 453 -3.70 12.91 16.11
N SER A 454 -4.84 12.28 16.37
CA SER A 454 -4.91 10.85 16.71
C SER A 454 -4.44 9.94 15.56
N PRO A 455 -4.86 10.15 14.29
CA PRO A 455 -4.30 9.44 13.15
C PRO A 455 -2.79 9.63 12.99
N LEU A 456 -2.27 10.84 13.23
CA LEU A 456 -0.82 11.10 13.18
C LEU A 456 -0.06 10.37 14.26
N ALA A 457 -0.57 10.34 15.48
CA ALA A 457 0.04 9.58 16.58
C ALA A 457 0.05 8.08 16.26
N ARG A 458 -1.05 7.54 15.71
CA ARG A 458 -1.12 6.16 15.25
C ARG A 458 -0.12 5.88 14.12
N ALA A 459 -0.01 6.79 13.15
CA ALA A 459 0.97 6.66 12.07
C ALA A 459 2.41 6.61 12.62
N ALA A 460 2.74 7.45 13.64
CA ALA A 460 4.07 7.44 14.26
C ALA A 460 4.39 6.09 14.94
N GLU A 461 3.40 5.45 15.55
CA GLU A 461 3.56 4.13 16.19
C GLU A 461 3.71 2.99 15.18
N VAL A 462 2.97 3.05 14.06
CA VAL A 462 2.97 1.99 13.04
C VAL A 462 4.16 2.08 12.10
N PHE A 463 4.44 3.28 11.59
CA PHE A 463 5.45 3.48 10.54
C PHE A 463 6.82 3.91 11.09
N GLY A 464 6.90 4.32 12.34
CA GLY A 464 8.15 4.81 12.92
C GLY A 464 8.76 5.97 12.12
N PHE A 465 10.09 6.00 12.03
CA PHE A 465 10.84 6.87 11.12
C PHE A 465 11.37 6.14 9.89
N HIS A 466 11.00 4.87 9.72
CA HIS A 466 11.51 3.97 8.68
C HIS A 466 10.46 3.54 7.65
N LEU A 467 9.18 3.84 7.88
CA LEU A 467 8.02 3.54 7.03
C LEU A 467 7.67 2.04 6.97
N ALA A 468 8.62 1.18 6.66
CA ALA A 468 8.45 -0.27 6.57
C ALA A 468 9.77 -0.99 6.84
N SER A 469 9.69 -2.22 7.37
CA SER A 469 10.84 -3.11 7.50
C SER A 469 11.22 -3.66 6.12
N ILE A 470 12.52 -3.78 5.84
CA ILE A 470 13.02 -4.41 4.61
C ILE A 470 13.62 -5.76 4.98
N ASP A 471 13.10 -6.83 4.37
CA ASP A 471 13.66 -8.16 4.51
C ASP A 471 14.88 -8.32 3.60
N LEU A 472 15.99 -8.72 4.19
CA LEU A 472 17.21 -9.08 3.46
C LEU A 472 17.10 -10.55 3.03
N ARG A 473 16.94 -10.77 1.72
CA ARG A 473 16.81 -12.11 1.15
C ARG A 473 18.01 -12.43 0.26
N GLN A 474 18.53 -13.64 0.42
CA GLN A 474 19.60 -14.17 -0.42
C GLN A 474 19.48 -15.69 -0.49
N SER A 475 20.03 -16.29 -1.53
CA SER A 475 20.11 -17.74 -1.69
C SER A 475 21.02 -18.37 -0.62
N SER A 476 20.63 -19.53 -0.10
CA SER A 476 21.35 -20.20 1.00
C SER A 476 22.76 -20.66 0.62
N ASP A 477 22.99 -20.99 -0.65
CA ASP A 477 24.31 -21.37 -1.17
C ASP A 477 25.30 -20.18 -1.16
N ILE A 478 24.80 -18.96 -1.40
CA ILE A 478 25.59 -17.73 -1.26
C ILE A 478 25.97 -17.50 0.20
N HIS A 479 25.02 -17.66 1.13
CA HIS A 479 25.32 -17.57 2.56
C HIS A 479 26.34 -18.63 2.99
N GLU A 480 26.20 -19.86 2.50
CA GLU A 480 27.16 -20.95 2.78
C GLU A 480 28.56 -20.60 2.28
N ALA A 481 28.68 -20.08 1.06
CA ALA A 481 29.97 -19.68 0.49
C ALA A 481 30.64 -18.56 1.30
N VAL A 482 29.87 -17.55 1.72
CA VAL A 482 30.36 -16.46 2.56
C VAL A 482 30.85 -16.96 3.93
N ILE A 483 30.06 -17.80 4.59
CA ILE A 483 30.41 -18.38 5.90
C ILE A 483 31.63 -19.28 5.76
N ALA A 484 31.72 -20.10 4.74
CA ALA A 484 32.88 -20.96 4.50
C ALA A 484 34.19 -20.16 4.38
N GLU A 485 34.17 -19.04 3.63
CA GLU A 485 35.35 -18.18 3.53
C GLU A 485 35.69 -17.51 4.86
N LEU A 486 34.70 -17.01 5.59
CA LEU A 486 34.92 -16.39 6.90
C LEU A 486 35.53 -17.38 7.92
N LEU A 487 35.02 -18.60 8.01
CA LEU A 487 35.52 -19.66 8.90
C LEU A 487 36.93 -20.09 8.52
N LYS A 488 37.21 -20.22 7.22
CA LYS A 488 38.55 -20.52 6.71
C LYS A 488 39.55 -19.41 7.05
N ARG A 489 39.20 -18.14 6.79
CA ARG A 489 40.07 -17.01 7.11
C ARG A 489 40.29 -16.82 8.59
N ALA A 490 39.34 -17.21 9.42
CA ALA A 490 39.46 -17.21 10.87
C ALA A 490 40.21 -18.42 11.44
N GLY A 491 40.59 -19.41 10.62
CA GLY A 491 41.28 -20.64 11.02
C GLY A 491 40.39 -21.56 11.87
N VAL A 492 39.06 -21.51 11.66
CA VAL A 492 38.09 -22.35 12.39
C VAL A 492 37.84 -23.66 11.66
N GLU A 493 37.53 -23.56 10.36
CA GLU A 493 37.22 -24.72 9.50
C GLU A 493 37.72 -24.44 8.09
N GLU A 494 38.52 -25.37 7.55
CA GLU A 494 39.14 -25.22 6.23
C GLU A 494 38.18 -25.53 5.08
N ASP A 495 37.25 -26.48 5.30
CA ASP A 495 36.36 -26.97 4.25
C ASP A 495 34.92 -27.14 4.79
N TYR A 496 34.35 -26.02 5.25
CA TYR A 496 33.00 -25.98 5.82
C TYR A 496 31.95 -26.54 4.85
N ALA A 497 32.07 -26.25 3.55
CA ALA A 497 31.09 -26.67 2.56
C ALA A 497 30.98 -28.19 2.42
N ALA A 498 32.10 -28.92 2.62
CA ALA A 498 32.14 -30.38 2.54
C ALA A 498 31.65 -31.08 3.82
N LEU A 499 31.45 -30.36 4.92
CA LEU A 499 30.98 -30.97 6.18
C LEU A 499 29.55 -31.52 6.06
N PRO A 500 29.26 -32.64 6.74
CA PRO A 500 27.89 -33.05 6.98
C PRO A 500 27.11 -32.00 7.76
N GLU A 501 25.77 -31.92 7.55
CA GLU A 501 24.91 -30.89 8.15
C GLU A 501 25.02 -30.81 9.69
N ALA A 502 25.13 -31.95 10.37
CA ALA A 502 25.30 -32.01 11.82
C ALA A 502 26.61 -31.33 12.29
N ASP A 503 27.67 -31.43 11.51
CA ASP A 503 28.97 -30.84 11.80
C ASP A 503 28.97 -29.35 11.47
N LYS A 504 28.31 -28.93 10.35
CA LYS A 504 28.05 -27.50 10.04
C LYS A 504 27.33 -26.82 11.20
N LEU A 505 26.24 -27.42 11.68
CA LEU A 505 25.47 -26.89 12.81
C LEU A 505 26.33 -26.78 14.08
N ARG A 506 27.15 -27.78 14.38
CA ARG A 506 28.06 -27.76 15.53
C ARG A 506 29.06 -26.63 15.45
N VAL A 507 29.68 -26.39 14.28
CA VAL A 507 30.63 -25.32 14.06
C VAL A 507 29.95 -23.96 14.24
N LEU A 508 28.77 -23.74 13.63
CA LEU A 508 28.03 -22.48 13.74
C LEU A 508 27.60 -22.18 15.17
N LEU A 509 27.08 -23.17 15.90
CA LEU A 509 26.68 -22.99 17.31
C LEU A 509 27.89 -22.68 18.21
N ALA A 510 29.04 -23.29 17.93
CA ALA A 510 30.28 -23.01 18.68
C ALA A 510 30.76 -21.57 18.45
N GLU A 511 30.67 -21.07 17.20
CA GLU A 511 31.04 -19.68 16.87
C GLU A 511 30.05 -18.65 17.44
N LEU A 512 28.75 -18.92 17.39
CA LEU A 512 27.72 -18.05 17.99
C LEU A 512 27.86 -17.93 19.53
N ALA A 513 28.45 -18.91 20.17
CA ALA A 513 28.72 -18.87 21.62
C ALA A 513 29.95 -18.02 21.99
N GLN A 514 30.73 -17.56 21.00
CA GLN A 514 31.94 -16.77 21.22
C GLN A 514 31.70 -15.27 20.95
N PRO A 515 32.30 -14.38 21.72
CA PRO A 515 32.13 -12.92 21.56
C PRO A 515 33.01 -12.33 20.43
N ARG A 516 33.81 -13.13 19.74
CA ARG A 516 34.70 -12.64 18.68
C ARG A 516 33.96 -12.39 17.36
N LEU A 517 34.47 -11.48 16.57
CA LEU A 517 34.03 -11.29 15.19
C LEU A 517 34.81 -12.22 14.27
N LEU A 518 34.12 -12.94 13.37
CA LEU A 518 34.77 -13.76 12.34
C LEU A 518 35.47 -12.90 11.29
N ARG A 519 34.92 -11.72 10.97
CA ARG A 519 35.52 -10.78 10.03
C ARG A 519 36.64 -9.98 10.70
N SER A 520 37.80 -9.96 10.09
CA SER A 520 38.91 -9.08 10.47
C SER A 520 39.09 -7.94 9.45
N PRO A 521 39.24 -6.68 9.88
CA PRO A 521 39.50 -5.56 8.97
C PRO A 521 40.90 -5.61 8.33
N TYR A 522 41.78 -6.49 8.82
CA TYR A 522 43.17 -6.62 8.38
C TYR A 522 43.36 -7.76 7.35
N LEU A 523 42.32 -8.51 7.05
CA LEU A 523 42.33 -9.58 6.06
C LEU A 523 41.59 -9.16 4.81
N ASP A 524 42.12 -9.60 3.65
CA ASP A 524 41.42 -9.44 2.38
C ASP A 524 40.46 -10.60 2.14
N TYR A 525 39.27 -10.30 1.65
CA TYR A 525 38.19 -11.24 1.38
C TYR A 525 37.78 -11.16 -0.09
N SER A 526 37.13 -12.20 -0.59
CA SER A 526 36.57 -12.20 -1.94
C SER A 526 35.55 -11.05 -2.12
N GLU A 527 35.32 -10.67 -3.37
CA GLU A 527 34.31 -9.67 -3.72
C GLU A 527 32.90 -10.12 -3.31
N LEU A 528 32.64 -11.43 -3.32
CA LEU A 528 31.38 -11.99 -2.80
C LEU A 528 31.21 -11.65 -1.32
N VAL A 529 32.20 -11.97 -0.49
CA VAL A 529 32.14 -11.68 0.97
C VAL A 529 32.05 -10.18 1.22
N LYS A 530 32.80 -9.37 0.50
CA LYS A 530 32.72 -7.89 0.63
C LYS A 530 31.34 -7.36 0.27
N SER A 531 30.75 -7.85 -0.80
CA SER A 531 29.41 -7.46 -1.26
C SER A 531 28.34 -7.87 -0.26
N GLU A 532 28.36 -9.12 0.21
CA GLU A 532 27.34 -9.65 1.11
C GLU A 532 27.41 -9.00 2.51
N LEU A 533 28.62 -8.85 3.06
CA LEU A 533 28.80 -8.16 4.37
C LEU A 533 28.63 -6.63 4.28
N GLY A 534 28.73 -6.05 3.09
CA GLY A 534 28.47 -4.63 2.88
C GLY A 534 27.01 -4.23 3.04
N VAL A 535 26.10 -5.18 2.97
CA VAL A 535 24.64 -4.97 3.17
C VAL A 535 24.28 -4.94 4.67
N LEU A 536 25.07 -5.61 5.51
CA LEU A 536 24.90 -5.66 6.96
C LEU A 536 25.65 -4.51 7.65
#